data_cbc3a418e8cfc72a352c96abbb034b66
#
_entry.id   cbc3a418e8cfc72a352c96abbb034b66
#
_cell.length_a   1.000
_cell.length_b   1.000
_cell.length_c   1.000
_cell.angle_alpha   90.00
_cell.angle_beta   90.00
_cell.angle_gamma   90.00
#
_symmetry.space_group_name_H-M   'P 1'
#
loop_
_entity.id
_entity.type
_entity.pdbx_description
1 polymer ?
#
loop_
_entity_poly.entity_id
_entity_poly.type
_entity_poly.pdbx_seq_one_letter_code
_entity_poly.pdbx_strand_id
1 'polypeptide(L)'
;MQNPVGWFEIYVQDVSRAKGFYEAVFAVKLEKLEAPDSSPMEMWAFPMQQDGTGAAGALVSMEGVPSGGNSTLVYFSCQDCAVEAGRVPAQGGKVMKEKFAIGPYGFIALVVDTEGNMIGLHSMQ
;
A
#
# COMPACT_ATOMS: atom_id res chain seq x y z
N MET A 1 20.44 -0.26 -13.22
CA MET A 1 19.20 0.52 -13.42
C MET A 1 18.38 0.54 -12.15
N GLN A 2 18.06 1.72 -11.70
CA GLN A 2 17.21 1.87 -10.53
C GLN A 2 15.75 1.54 -10.87
N ASN A 3 15.00 1.14 -9.87
CA ASN A 3 13.56 1.00 -10.05
C ASN A 3 12.95 2.35 -10.37
N PRO A 4 11.98 2.41 -11.30
CA PRO A 4 11.38 3.69 -11.68
C PRO A 4 10.74 4.42 -10.51
N VAL A 5 10.12 3.67 -9.57
CA VAL A 5 9.50 4.24 -8.37
C VAL A 5 10.46 4.02 -7.22
N GLY A 6 11.02 5.11 -6.69
CA GLY A 6 11.94 5.05 -5.55
C GLY A 6 11.26 5.19 -4.19
N TRP A 7 10.03 5.68 -4.20
CA TRP A 7 9.24 5.88 -2.97
C TRP A 7 7.78 5.96 -3.37
N PHE A 8 6.89 5.56 -2.49
CA PHE A 8 5.47 5.80 -2.68
C PHE A 8 4.86 6.33 -1.40
N GLU A 9 3.78 7.10 -1.56
CA GLU A 9 3.00 7.59 -0.43
C GLU A 9 1.55 7.35 -0.69
N ILE A 10 0.87 6.81 0.32
CA ILE A 10 -0.56 6.60 0.29
C ILE A 10 -1.17 7.54 1.32
N TYR A 11 -1.94 8.51 0.85
CA TYR A 11 -2.54 9.50 1.73
C TYR A 11 -3.79 8.94 2.37
N VAL A 12 -3.89 9.09 3.68
CA VAL A 12 -4.97 8.52 4.48
C VAL A 12 -5.56 9.60 5.38
N GLN A 13 -6.80 9.38 5.80
CA GLN A 13 -7.49 10.33 6.68
C GLN A 13 -7.39 9.90 8.15
N ASP A 14 -7.62 8.63 8.42
CA ASP A 14 -7.53 8.05 9.77
C ASP A 14 -6.33 7.12 9.81
N VAL A 15 -5.23 7.62 10.36
CA VAL A 15 -3.97 6.88 10.39
C VAL A 15 -4.09 5.57 11.16
N SER A 16 -4.78 5.58 12.31
CA SER A 16 -4.93 4.35 13.10
C SER A 16 -5.68 3.28 12.34
N ARG A 17 -6.75 3.67 11.66
CA ARG A 17 -7.55 2.74 10.88
C ARG A 17 -6.77 2.22 9.68
N ALA A 18 -6.12 3.11 8.92
CA ALA A 18 -5.34 2.70 7.76
C ALA A 18 -4.17 1.82 8.14
N LYS A 19 -3.46 2.20 9.21
CA LYS A 19 -2.33 1.40 9.72
C LYS A 19 -2.78 -0.01 10.07
N GLY A 20 -3.89 -0.14 10.80
CA GLY A 20 -4.44 -1.45 11.15
C GLY A 20 -4.77 -2.29 9.92
N PHE A 21 -5.36 -1.66 8.92
CA PHE A 21 -5.68 -2.34 7.68
C PHE A 21 -4.43 -2.91 6.99
N TYR A 22 -3.44 -2.04 6.75
CA TYR A 22 -2.24 -2.47 6.02
C TYR A 22 -1.41 -3.48 6.80
N GLU A 23 -1.29 -3.30 8.11
CA GLU A 23 -0.56 -4.27 8.94
C GLU A 23 -1.20 -5.64 8.91
N ALA A 24 -2.54 -5.70 8.97
CA ALA A 24 -3.24 -6.97 8.95
C ALA A 24 -3.19 -7.63 7.58
N VAL A 25 -3.43 -6.85 6.51
CA VAL A 25 -3.48 -7.40 5.15
C VAL A 25 -2.13 -7.95 4.73
N PHE A 26 -1.05 -7.21 4.99
CA PHE A 26 0.28 -7.61 4.54
C PHE A 26 1.10 -8.34 5.62
N ALA A 27 0.55 -8.50 6.81
CA ALA A 27 1.21 -9.17 7.93
C ALA A 27 2.57 -8.52 8.23
N VAL A 28 2.56 -7.20 8.33
CA VAL A 28 3.77 -6.41 8.61
C VAL A 28 3.49 -5.44 9.75
N LYS A 29 4.54 -4.77 10.21
CA LYS A 29 4.43 -3.73 11.21
C LYS A 29 5.00 -2.44 10.64
N LEU A 30 4.19 -1.37 10.69
CA LEU A 30 4.63 -0.06 10.23
C LEU A 30 5.37 0.67 11.34
N GLU A 31 6.33 1.51 10.96
CA GLU A 31 7.11 2.29 11.92
C GLU A 31 6.92 3.78 11.65
N LYS A 32 6.77 4.54 12.74
CA LYS A 32 6.58 5.96 12.62
C LYS A 32 7.87 6.64 12.16
N LEU A 33 7.76 7.50 11.15
CA LEU A 33 8.85 8.33 10.68
C LEU A 33 8.69 9.75 11.24
N GLU A 34 9.82 10.39 11.52
CA GLU A 34 9.80 11.79 11.88
C GLU A 34 9.41 12.62 10.67
N ALA A 35 8.39 13.45 10.82
CA ALA A 35 8.01 14.40 9.77
C ALA A 35 9.03 15.54 9.75
N PRO A 36 9.18 16.20 8.58
CA PRO A 36 10.01 17.42 8.52
C PRO A 36 9.52 18.46 9.52
N ASP A 37 10.44 19.27 10.00
CA ASP A 37 10.16 20.29 11.01
C ASP A 37 8.94 21.12 10.66
N SER A 38 8.10 21.37 11.65
CA SER A 38 6.90 22.22 11.55
C SER A 38 5.83 21.69 10.62
N SER A 39 5.97 20.46 10.13
CA SER A 39 4.95 19.89 9.27
C SER A 39 3.86 19.24 10.11
N PRO A 40 2.56 19.51 9.82
CA PRO A 40 1.46 18.81 10.50
C PRO A 40 1.24 17.39 9.97
N MET A 41 2.25 16.80 9.40
CA MET A 41 2.17 15.52 8.71
C MET A 41 2.54 14.38 9.66
N GLU A 42 1.82 13.28 9.54
CA GLU A 42 2.14 12.04 10.25
C GLU A 42 2.43 10.96 9.22
N MET A 43 3.59 10.28 9.37
CA MET A 43 4.06 9.27 8.41
C MET A 43 4.35 7.96 9.12
N TRP A 44 3.87 6.86 8.53
CA TRP A 44 4.14 5.52 9.01
C TRP A 44 4.70 4.70 7.87
N ALA A 45 5.97 4.28 7.98
CA ALA A 45 6.68 3.60 6.92
C ALA A 45 6.44 2.09 6.93
N PHE A 46 6.31 1.53 5.73
CA PHE A 46 6.35 0.08 5.56
C PHE A 46 7.77 -0.42 5.83
N PRO A 47 7.94 -1.72 6.17
CA PRO A 47 9.28 -2.27 6.36
C PRO A 47 10.15 -1.98 5.14
N MET A 48 11.38 -1.54 5.40
CA MET A 48 12.31 -1.16 4.35
C MET A 48 13.57 -1.98 4.44
N GLN A 49 14.06 -2.44 3.28
CA GLN A 49 15.37 -3.07 3.18
C GLN A 49 16.13 -2.36 2.09
N GLN A 50 17.30 -1.83 2.43
CA GLN A 50 18.09 -1.03 1.52
C GLN A 50 18.45 -1.79 0.25
N ASP A 51 18.75 -3.08 0.38
CA ASP A 51 19.12 -3.93 -0.75
C ASP A 51 17.96 -4.79 -1.25
N GLY A 52 16.75 -4.53 -0.79
CA GLY A 52 15.57 -5.28 -1.21
C GLY A 52 15.06 -4.82 -2.55
N THR A 53 14.27 -5.67 -3.19
CA THR A 53 13.58 -5.30 -4.43
C THR A 53 12.36 -4.44 -4.12
N GLY A 54 11.96 -3.64 -5.08
CA GLY A 54 10.79 -2.80 -4.96
C GLY A 54 11.12 -1.44 -4.35
N ALA A 55 10.10 -0.59 -4.26
CA ALA A 55 10.21 0.73 -3.66
C ALA A 55 9.75 0.71 -2.21
N ALA A 56 10.39 1.52 -1.38
CA ALA A 56 9.92 1.77 -0.02
C ALA A 56 8.83 2.84 -0.05
N GLY A 57 8.05 2.94 1.02
CA GLY A 57 7.00 3.94 1.08
C GLY A 57 6.33 4.02 2.44
N ALA A 58 5.33 4.89 2.53
CA ALA A 58 4.67 5.17 3.80
C ALA A 58 3.20 5.53 3.61
N LEU A 59 2.44 5.31 4.68
CA LEU A 59 1.14 5.97 4.83
C LEU A 59 1.38 7.37 5.34
N VAL A 60 0.65 8.33 4.79
CA VAL A 60 0.82 9.74 5.15
C VAL A 60 -0.53 10.34 5.46
N SER A 61 -0.64 11.01 6.61
CA SER A 61 -1.79 11.83 6.94
C SER A 61 -1.33 13.27 7.01
N MET A 62 -1.94 14.12 6.18
CA MET A 62 -1.62 15.54 6.13
C MET A 62 -2.90 16.31 5.91
N GLU A 63 -3.10 17.36 6.71
CA GLU A 63 -4.26 18.22 6.56
C GLU A 63 -4.29 18.85 5.17
N GLY A 64 -5.44 18.83 4.54
CA GLY A 64 -5.62 19.39 3.22
C GLY A 64 -5.29 18.45 2.07
N VAL A 65 -4.86 17.21 2.36
CA VAL A 65 -4.58 16.23 1.32
C VAL A 65 -5.56 15.07 1.47
N PRO A 66 -6.61 15.04 0.64
CA PRO A 66 -7.63 13.99 0.75
C PRO A 66 -7.15 12.64 0.25
N SER A 67 -7.79 11.58 0.73
CA SER A 67 -7.58 10.23 0.23
C SER A 67 -8.63 9.88 -0.82
N GLY A 68 -8.36 8.83 -1.59
CA GLY A 68 -9.28 8.39 -2.62
C GLY A 68 -9.11 9.16 -3.91
N GLY A 69 -9.76 8.69 -4.99
CA GLY A 69 -9.75 9.38 -6.27
C GLY A 69 -8.39 9.56 -6.93
N ASN A 70 -7.36 8.94 -6.41
CA ASN A 70 -6.00 9.07 -6.93
C ASN A 70 -5.88 8.35 -8.28
N SER A 71 -5.19 8.98 -9.23
CA SER A 71 -5.00 8.41 -10.56
C SER A 71 -3.78 7.52 -10.65
N THR A 72 -2.93 7.51 -9.63
CA THR A 72 -1.72 6.69 -9.60
C THR A 72 -1.99 5.40 -8.87
N LEU A 73 -1.62 4.29 -9.50
CA LEU A 73 -1.80 2.96 -8.93
C LEU A 73 -0.45 2.40 -8.51
N VAL A 74 -0.28 2.13 -7.23
CA VAL A 74 0.93 1.54 -6.69
C VAL A 74 0.72 0.05 -6.53
N TYR A 75 1.71 -0.74 -6.91
CA TYR A 75 1.64 -2.19 -6.76
C TYR A 75 2.53 -2.65 -5.63
N PHE A 76 1.96 -3.51 -4.79
CA PHE A 76 2.66 -4.17 -3.69
C PHE A 76 3.09 -5.56 -4.15
N SER A 77 4.36 -5.89 -3.94
CA SER A 77 4.88 -7.21 -4.30
C SER A 77 4.45 -8.23 -3.25
N CYS A 78 3.85 -9.32 -3.71
CA CYS A 78 3.36 -10.39 -2.87
C CYS A 78 3.96 -11.71 -3.34
N GLN A 79 3.98 -12.70 -2.46
CA GLN A 79 4.38 -14.05 -2.85
C GLN A 79 3.26 -14.72 -3.64
N ASP A 80 2.03 -14.60 -3.16
CA ASP A 80 0.81 -15.01 -3.86
C ASP A 80 -0.25 -13.98 -3.55
N CYS A 81 -0.57 -13.13 -4.52
CA CYS A 81 -1.46 -11.99 -4.28
C CYS A 81 -2.88 -12.38 -3.88
N ALA A 82 -3.30 -13.63 -4.13
CA ALA A 82 -4.60 -14.09 -3.68
C ALA A 82 -4.70 -14.12 -2.16
N VAL A 83 -3.59 -14.35 -1.47
CA VAL A 83 -3.57 -14.40 0.01
C VAL A 83 -3.87 -13.02 0.58
N GLU A 84 -3.15 -12.01 0.11
CA GLU A 84 -3.38 -10.64 0.58
C GLU A 84 -4.77 -10.15 0.19
N ALA A 85 -5.18 -10.40 -1.06
CA ALA A 85 -6.52 -10.02 -1.50
C ALA A 85 -7.60 -10.64 -0.62
N GLY A 86 -7.40 -11.90 -0.19
CA GLY A 86 -8.34 -12.59 0.68
C GLY A 86 -8.49 -11.98 2.07
N ARG A 87 -7.50 -11.22 2.52
CA ARG A 87 -7.55 -10.56 3.83
C ARG A 87 -8.28 -9.21 3.80
N VAL A 88 -8.43 -8.63 2.61
CA VAL A 88 -8.91 -7.26 2.46
C VAL A 88 -10.32 -7.02 2.99
N PRO A 89 -11.32 -7.86 2.67
CA PRO A 89 -12.69 -7.59 3.14
C PRO A 89 -12.81 -7.57 4.67
N ALA A 90 -12.13 -8.49 5.36
CA ALA A 90 -12.19 -8.56 6.82
C ALA A 90 -11.56 -7.34 7.50
N GLN A 91 -10.70 -6.61 6.79
CA GLN A 91 -10.00 -5.45 7.35
C GLN A 91 -10.60 -4.13 6.89
N GLY A 92 -11.80 -4.16 6.32
CA GLY A 92 -12.52 -2.94 5.97
C GLY A 92 -12.28 -2.43 4.55
N GLY A 93 -11.56 -3.17 3.74
CA GLY A 93 -11.34 -2.82 2.34
C GLY A 93 -12.30 -3.55 1.42
N LYS A 94 -12.03 -3.49 0.13
CA LYS A 94 -12.88 -4.09 -0.89
C LYS A 94 -12.02 -4.64 -2.01
N VAL A 95 -12.34 -5.86 -2.47
CA VAL A 95 -11.68 -6.44 -3.64
C VAL A 95 -12.42 -5.95 -4.88
N MET A 96 -11.73 -5.20 -5.73
CA MET A 96 -12.29 -4.71 -6.99
C MET A 96 -12.15 -5.74 -8.09
N LYS A 97 -11.02 -6.44 -8.12
CA LYS A 97 -10.80 -7.52 -9.08
C LYS A 97 -9.91 -8.57 -8.44
N GLU A 98 -10.40 -9.79 -8.37
CA GLU A 98 -9.65 -10.88 -7.78
C GLU A 98 -8.47 -11.27 -8.67
N LYS A 99 -7.52 -12.02 -8.11
CA LYS A 99 -6.30 -12.44 -8.78
C LYS A 99 -6.58 -12.93 -10.20
N PHE A 100 -5.84 -12.38 -11.15
CA PHE A 100 -5.92 -12.82 -12.54
C PHE A 100 -4.55 -12.70 -13.19
N ALA A 101 -4.36 -13.49 -14.25
CA ALA A 101 -3.09 -13.55 -14.96
C ALA A 101 -2.92 -12.35 -15.89
N ILE A 102 -1.70 -11.85 -15.97
CA ILE A 102 -1.32 -10.76 -16.87
C ILE A 102 -0.21 -11.21 -17.83
N GLY A 103 -0.30 -12.44 -18.31
CA GLY A 103 0.66 -12.99 -19.25
C GLY A 103 2.02 -13.26 -18.61
N PRO A 104 3.11 -12.89 -19.28
CA PRO A 104 4.44 -13.18 -18.76
C PRO A 104 4.81 -12.38 -17.51
N TYR A 105 3.98 -11.41 -17.12
CA TYR A 105 4.26 -10.56 -15.97
C TYR A 105 3.70 -11.10 -14.66
N GLY A 106 3.06 -12.26 -14.67
CA GLY A 106 2.54 -12.89 -13.47
C GLY A 106 1.07 -12.65 -13.25
N PHE A 107 0.72 -12.25 -12.02
CA PHE A 107 -0.68 -12.09 -11.58
C PHE A 107 -0.84 -10.80 -10.82
N ILE A 108 -2.05 -10.23 -10.93
CA ILE A 108 -2.39 -9.07 -10.10
C ILE A 108 -3.78 -9.23 -9.51
N ALA A 109 -4.03 -8.48 -8.45
CA ALA A 109 -5.35 -8.24 -7.91
C ALA A 109 -5.47 -6.74 -7.66
N LEU A 110 -6.68 -6.21 -7.73
CA LEU A 110 -6.94 -4.80 -7.47
C LEU A 110 -7.88 -4.70 -6.28
N VAL A 111 -7.47 -3.89 -5.30
CA VAL A 111 -8.25 -3.74 -4.07
C VAL A 111 -8.35 -2.26 -3.71
N VAL A 112 -9.33 -1.94 -2.87
CA VAL A 112 -9.52 -0.60 -2.33
C VAL A 112 -9.29 -0.67 -0.83
N ASP A 113 -8.47 0.25 -0.29
CA ASP A 113 -8.16 0.29 1.14
C ASP A 113 -9.28 0.98 1.93
N THR A 114 -9.07 1.17 3.23
CA THR A 114 -10.08 1.81 4.09
C THR A 114 -10.28 3.30 3.80
N GLU A 115 -9.38 3.91 3.05
CA GLU A 115 -9.41 5.35 2.76
C GLU A 115 -9.87 5.66 1.35
N GLY A 116 -10.35 4.64 0.62
CA GLY A 116 -10.84 4.81 -0.75
C GLY A 116 -9.75 4.80 -1.81
N ASN A 117 -8.53 4.43 -1.45
CA ASN A 117 -7.43 4.35 -2.41
C ASN A 117 -7.41 2.99 -3.08
N MET A 118 -7.31 2.98 -4.41
CA MET A 118 -7.09 1.74 -5.13
C MET A 118 -5.61 1.43 -5.17
N ILE A 119 -5.26 0.20 -4.83
CA ILE A 119 -3.89 -0.30 -4.90
C ILE A 119 -3.87 -1.61 -5.67
N GLY A 120 -2.72 -1.96 -6.21
CA GLY A 120 -2.51 -3.22 -6.89
C GLY A 120 -1.69 -4.17 -6.03
N LEU A 121 -1.97 -5.46 -6.18
CA LEU A 121 -1.19 -6.53 -5.58
C LEU A 121 -0.62 -7.35 -6.72
N HIS A 122 0.67 -7.67 -6.66
CA HIS A 122 1.36 -8.37 -7.74
C HIS A 122 2.13 -9.56 -7.20
N SER A 123 2.08 -10.68 -7.93
CA SER A 123 2.90 -11.84 -7.63
C SER A 123 3.22 -12.59 -8.91
N MET A 124 4.27 -13.42 -8.87
CA MET A 124 4.65 -14.24 -10.01
C MET A 124 4.00 -15.63 -9.98
N GLN A 125 3.31 -15.95 -8.88
CA GLN A 125 2.60 -17.22 -8.79
C GLN A 125 1.21 -17.03 -8.21
#